data_ea640bbb31e8f98cb551790d5e88470d
#
_entry.id   ea640bbb31e8f98cb551790d5e88470d
#
_cell.length_a   1.000
_cell.length_b   1.000
_cell.length_c   1.000
_cell.angle_alpha   90.00
_cell.angle_beta   90.00
_cell.angle_gamma   90.00
#
_symmetry.space_group_name_H-M   'P 1'
#
loop_
_entity.id
_entity.type
_entity.pdbx_description
1 polymer ?
#
loop_
_entity_poly.entity_id
_entity_poly.type
_entity_poly.pdbx_seq_one_letter_code
_entity_poly.pdbx_strand_id
1 'polypeptide(L)'
;LRLGEGKRDDAERALGNVVSLSLVAAVIVLVIGWNPALVSWVLDLASATPEVRPYAQTFIQILCAGFILQCIGLGVNNFIRTCGAPNRALGTMVIGLVGSVAFNALFVLALGWGVMGSALATVLGWACSCLAVLQYFCLRSDVPMRLRLPAMRLSFSMDRTILAFGLPSFCVQAGMAIVNFVINFQLVKYGALTPIGADDALAAIGVVQRIGQFSVMPLIGIAIALQPLLGFNYGAHNVNRVRKTLWYGIGAASSISVLMFIIVEVFAVPIAHAFGISHDGLVDFTAFAIRVQFLMLPFVGFQIVSSNYFQATGQPAKSVFLTLTRQILFLVPLLYLMPVVLPQLFPQFTGLDALYFAAPVADFLSIFT
;
A
#
# COMPACT_ATOMS: atom_id res chain seq x y z
N LEU A 1 18.41 4.69 -11.60
CA LEU A 1 19.49 3.99 -12.30
C LEU A 1 19.94 4.77 -13.54
N ARG A 2 19.18 4.84 -14.62
CA ARG A 2 19.59 5.48 -15.90
C ARG A 2 20.08 6.91 -15.76
N LEU A 3 19.45 7.70 -14.88
CA LEU A 3 19.90 9.06 -14.60
C LEU A 3 21.27 9.08 -13.87
N GLY A 4 21.52 8.12 -12.99
CA GLY A 4 22.82 7.93 -12.32
C GLY A 4 23.93 7.46 -13.25
N GLU A 5 23.58 6.70 -14.30
CA GLU A 5 24.47 6.29 -15.39
C GLU A 5 24.76 7.43 -16.40
N GLY A 6 24.16 8.60 -16.23
CA GLY A 6 24.27 9.72 -17.17
C GLY A 6 23.43 9.59 -18.45
N LYS A 7 22.59 8.54 -18.60
CA LYS A 7 21.77 8.25 -19.78
C LYS A 7 20.43 8.98 -19.70
N ARG A 8 20.44 10.28 -19.99
CA ARG A 8 19.28 11.17 -19.86
C ARG A 8 18.15 10.80 -20.83
N ASP A 9 18.46 10.47 -22.07
CA ASP A 9 17.46 10.11 -23.08
C ASP A 9 16.70 8.83 -22.71
N ASP A 10 17.38 7.83 -22.15
CA ASP A 10 16.75 6.61 -21.64
C ASP A 10 15.83 6.91 -20.46
N ALA A 11 16.20 7.85 -19.59
CA ALA A 11 15.37 8.27 -18.47
C ALA A 11 14.12 9.01 -18.92
N GLU A 12 14.21 9.88 -19.96
CA GLU A 12 13.05 10.56 -20.57
C GLU A 12 12.12 9.57 -21.29
N ARG A 13 12.68 8.57 -21.99
CA ARG A 13 11.90 7.47 -22.58
C ARG A 13 11.19 6.63 -21.51
N ALA A 14 11.84 6.34 -20.39
CA ALA A 14 11.20 5.62 -19.31
C ALA A 14 10.02 6.40 -18.70
N LEU A 15 10.17 7.73 -18.52
CA LEU A 15 9.09 8.61 -18.08
C LEU A 15 7.90 8.58 -19.06
N GLY A 16 8.18 8.73 -20.36
CA GLY A 16 7.15 8.69 -21.40
C GLY A 16 6.42 7.35 -21.47
N ASN A 17 7.15 6.23 -21.42
CA ASN A 17 6.56 4.88 -21.44
C ASN A 17 5.74 4.58 -20.19
N VAL A 18 6.13 5.07 -18.99
CA VAL A 18 5.31 4.95 -17.78
C VAL A 18 3.97 5.65 -17.94
N VAL A 19 3.95 6.85 -18.55
CA VAL A 19 2.69 7.56 -18.81
C VAL A 19 1.83 6.78 -19.83
N SER A 20 2.42 6.25 -20.90
CA SER A 20 1.70 5.45 -21.90
C SER A 20 1.15 4.14 -21.34
N LEU A 21 1.94 3.41 -20.54
CA LEU A 21 1.47 2.21 -19.84
C LEU A 21 0.37 2.52 -18.82
N SER A 22 0.46 3.67 -18.13
CA SER A 22 -0.60 4.14 -17.23
C SER A 22 -1.91 4.43 -17.98
N LEU A 23 -1.83 4.98 -19.21
CA LEU A 23 -2.99 5.16 -20.09
C LEU A 23 -3.62 3.82 -20.47
N VAL A 24 -2.82 2.86 -20.89
CA VAL A 24 -3.31 1.51 -21.24
C VAL A 24 -3.97 0.85 -20.02
N ALA A 25 -3.33 0.88 -18.85
CA ALA A 25 -3.89 0.34 -17.62
C ALA A 25 -5.20 1.03 -17.23
N ALA A 26 -5.29 2.36 -17.39
CA ALA A 26 -6.50 3.11 -17.08
C ALA A 26 -7.66 2.76 -18.03
N VAL A 27 -7.39 2.53 -19.32
CA VAL A 27 -8.41 2.08 -20.26
C VAL A 27 -8.92 0.67 -19.87
N ILE A 28 -8.02 -0.24 -19.48
CA ILE A 28 -8.41 -1.57 -19.02
C ILE A 28 -9.30 -1.46 -17.76
N VAL A 29 -8.90 -0.67 -16.77
CA VAL A 29 -9.68 -0.46 -15.54
C VAL A 29 -11.01 0.21 -15.83
N LEU A 30 -11.06 1.16 -16.76
CA LEU A 30 -12.29 1.80 -17.20
C LEU A 30 -13.26 0.78 -17.80
N VAL A 31 -12.79 -0.07 -18.73
CA VAL A 31 -13.60 -1.11 -19.37
C VAL A 31 -14.14 -2.10 -18.33
N ILE A 32 -13.31 -2.52 -17.37
CA ILE A 32 -13.72 -3.41 -16.27
C ILE A 32 -14.77 -2.73 -15.39
N GLY A 33 -14.54 -1.50 -14.95
CA GLY A 33 -15.42 -0.78 -14.03
C GLY A 33 -16.76 -0.35 -14.65
N TRP A 34 -16.84 -0.27 -15.98
CA TRP A 34 -18.09 0.06 -16.70
C TRP A 34 -18.80 -1.19 -17.24
N ASN A 35 -18.23 -2.37 -17.07
CA ASN A 35 -18.90 -3.62 -17.42
C ASN A 35 -19.80 -4.07 -16.26
N PRO A 36 -21.15 -4.06 -16.41
CA PRO A 36 -22.08 -4.38 -15.32
C PRO A 36 -21.90 -5.79 -14.77
N ALA A 37 -21.54 -6.75 -15.63
CA ALA A 37 -21.36 -8.16 -15.20
C ALA A 37 -20.11 -8.32 -14.33
N LEU A 38 -19.00 -7.64 -14.68
CA LEU A 38 -17.76 -7.68 -13.88
C LEU A 38 -17.93 -6.96 -12.54
N VAL A 39 -18.58 -5.79 -12.54
CA VAL A 39 -18.86 -5.04 -11.30
C VAL A 39 -19.79 -5.84 -10.40
N SER A 40 -20.85 -6.46 -10.96
CA SER A 40 -21.76 -7.31 -10.22
C SER A 40 -21.02 -8.50 -9.59
N TRP A 41 -20.16 -9.18 -10.34
CA TRP A 41 -19.33 -10.27 -9.83
C TRP A 41 -18.41 -9.85 -8.70
N VAL A 42 -17.77 -8.68 -8.80
CA VAL A 42 -16.92 -8.13 -7.72
C VAL A 42 -17.75 -7.81 -6.48
N LEU A 43 -18.96 -7.24 -6.65
CA LEU A 43 -19.86 -6.93 -5.54
C LEU A 43 -20.41 -8.20 -4.87
N ASP A 44 -20.67 -9.26 -5.65
CA ASP A 44 -21.06 -10.57 -5.12
C ASP A 44 -19.92 -11.18 -4.29
N LEU A 45 -18.69 -11.12 -4.80
CA LEU A 45 -17.51 -11.60 -4.08
C LEU A 45 -17.27 -10.81 -2.77
N ALA A 46 -17.59 -9.52 -2.77
CA ALA A 46 -17.51 -8.67 -1.59
C ALA A 46 -18.73 -8.83 -0.65
N SER A 47 -19.69 -9.71 -0.96
CA SER A 47 -20.93 -9.92 -0.19
C SER A 47 -21.72 -8.63 0.04
N ALA A 48 -21.74 -7.74 -0.96
CA ALA A 48 -22.45 -6.47 -0.87
C ALA A 48 -23.97 -6.68 -0.76
N THR A 49 -24.58 -6.08 0.27
CA THR A 49 -26.03 -6.15 0.47
C THR A 49 -26.80 -5.45 -0.65
N PRO A 50 -28.04 -5.85 -0.95
CA PRO A 50 -28.87 -5.22 -1.99
C PRO A 50 -29.01 -3.70 -1.84
N GLU A 51 -29.02 -3.20 -0.60
CA GLU A 51 -29.14 -1.77 -0.29
C GLU A 51 -27.86 -0.99 -0.63
N VAL A 52 -26.68 -1.58 -0.44
CA VAL A 52 -25.37 -0.94 -0.68
C VAL A 52 -24.97 -1.01 -2.14
N ARG A 53 -25.47 -2.01 -2.88
CA ARG A 53 -25.10 -2.30 -4.27
C ARG A 53 -25.13 -1.11 -5.23
N PRO A 54 -26.24 -0.32 -5.31
CA PRO A 54 -26.32 0.81 -6.25
C PRO A 54 -25.28 1.90 -5.93
N TYR A 55 -25.05 2.16 -4.65
CA TYR A 55 -24.05 3.15 -4.22
C TYR A 55 -22.63 2.67 -4.52
N ALA A 56 -22.31 1.40 -4.26
CA ALA A 56 -21.01 0.82 -4.52
C ALA A 56 -20.72 0.78 -6.03
N GLN A 57 -21.71 0.45 -6.87
CA GLN A 57 -21.58 0.46 -8.32
C GLN A 57 -21.25 1.86 -8.83
N THR A 58 -22.00 2.88 -8.43
CA THR A 58 -21.75 4.28 -8.81
C THR A 58 -20.37 4.74 -8.36
N PHE A 59 -19.98 4.40 -7.15
CA PHE A 59 -18.67 4.72 -6.59
C PHE A 59 -17.52 4.10 -7.42
N ILE A 60 -17.61 2.81 -7.73
CA ILE A 60 -16.62 2.09 -8.55
C ILE A 60 -16.51 2.72 -9.95
N GLN A 61 -17.64 3.00 -10.61
CA GLN A 61 -17.65 3.58 -11.95
C GLN A 61 -16.95 4.95 -11.99
N ILE A 62 -17.22 5.82 -11.03
CA ILE A 62 -16.60 7.15 -10.94
C ILE A 62 -15.09 7.02 -10.68
N LEU A 63 -14.67 6.15 -9.75
CA LEU A 63 -13.25 5.94 -9.47
C LEU A 63 -12.51 5.34 -10.66
N CYS A 64 -13.10 4.37 -11.36
CA CYS A 64 -12.50 3.77 -12.57
C CYS A 64 -12.35 4.81 -13.69
N ALA A 65 -13.31 5.73 -13.85
CA ALA A 65 -13.17 6.83 -14.80
C ALA A 65 -12.04 7.80 -14.44
N GLY A 66 -11.82 8.05 -13.14
CA GLY A 66 -10.74 8.90 -12.64
C GLY A 66 -9.38 8.22 -12.48
N PHE A 67 -9.30 6.91 -12.67
CA PHE A 67 -8.10 6.12 -12.37
C PHE A 67 -6.85 6.57 -13.14
N ILE A 68 -7.01 7.09 -14.38
CA ILE A 68 -5.92 7.66 -15.16
C ILE A 68 -5.21 8.81 -14.43
N LEU A 69 -5.98 9.67 -13.76
CA LEU A 69 -5.45 10.81 -13.03
C LEU A 69 -4.63 10.36 -11.83
N GLN A 70 -5.06 9.30 -11.15
CA GLN A 70 -4.33 8.67 -10.06
C GLN A 70 -3.02 8.05 -10.55
N CYS A 71 -3.06 7.27 -11.64
CA CYS A 71 -1.88 6.61 -12.20
C CYS A 71 -0.80 7.62 -12.60
N ILE A 72 -1.18 8.72 -13.27
CA ILE A 72 -0.24 9.78 -13.64
C ILE A 72 0.23 10.53 -12.39
N GLY A 73 -0.69 10.96 -11.52
CA GLY A 73 -0.38 11.72 -10.32
C GLY A 73 0.60 11.01 -9.39
N LEU A 74 0.40 9.71 -9.12
CA LEU A 74 1.28 8.93 -8.23
C LEU A 74 2.50 8.36 -8.96
N GLY A 75 2.31 7.79 -10.15
CA GLY A 75 3.38 7.13 -10.91
C GLY A 75 4.47 8.11 -11.33
N VAL A 76 4.08 9.26 -11.88
CA VAL A 76 5.03 10.28 -12.35
C VAL A 76 5.61 11.10 -11.21
N ASN A 77 4.93 11.21 -10.05
CA ASN A 77 5.45 11.90 -8.86
C ASN A 77 6.83 11.38 -8.40
N ASN A 78 7.05 10.07 -8.50
CA ASN A 78 8.34 9.47 -8.13
C ASN A 78 9.51 9.98 -8.98
N PHE A 79 9.27 10.35 -10.23
CA PHE A 79 10.28 10.96 -11.09
C PHE A 79 10.66 12.38 -10.64
N ILE A 80 9.76 13.16 -10.02
CA ILE A 80 10.09 14.46 -9.42
C ILE A 80 11.13 14.29 -8.31
N ARG A 81 10.99 13.25 -7.48
CA ARG A 81 11.98 12.91 -6.44
C ARG A 81 13.33 12.54 -7.04
N THR A 82 13.32 11.76 -8.13
CA THR A 82 14.54 11.35 -8.86
C THR A 82 15.23 12.55 -9.50
N CYS A 83 14.50 13.62 -9.87
CA CYS A 83 15.04 14.89 -10.35
C CYS A 83 15.66 15.76 -9.23
N GLY A 84 15.71 15.28 -7.98
CA GLY A 84 16.29 16.02 -6.84
C GLY A 84 15.35 17.05 -6.22
N ALA A 85 14.04 16.98 -6.48
CA ALA A 85 13.04 17.91 -5.99
C ALA A 85 11.99 17.25 -5.04
N PRO A 86 12.39 16.59 -3.92
CA PRO A 86 11.47 15.87 -3.05
C PRO A 86 10.40 16.76 -2.43
N ASN A 87 10.73 18.01 -2.08
CA ASN A 87 9.76 18.96 -1.52
C ASN A 87 8.65 19.31 -2.52
N ARG A 88 8.95 19.33 -3.82
CA ARG A 88 7.94 19.54 -4.85
C ARG A 88 7.08 18.32 -5.05
N ALA A 89 7.67 17.13 -5.01
CA ALA A 89 6.92 15.88 -5.03
C ALA A 89 5.94 15.81 -3.84
N LEU A 90 6.36 16.23 -2.65
CA LEU A 90 5.48 16.37 -1.49
C LEU A 90 4.36 17.41 -1.75
N GLY A 91 4.72 18.57 -2.31
CA GLY A 91 3.77 19.64 -2.61
C GLY A 91 2.64 19.18 -3.54
N THR A 92 2.94 18.41 -4.60
CA THR A 92 1.90 17.87 -5.51
C THR A 92 0.96 16.88 -4.81
N MET A 93 1.48 16.09 -3.86
CA MET A 93 0.64 15.19 -3.06
C MET A 93 -0.26 15.95 -2.09
N VAL A 94 0.29 16.98 -1.42
CA VAL A 94 -0.47 17.85 -0.51
C VAL A 94 -1.57 18.60 -1.25
N ILE A 95 -1.30 19.11 -2.46
CA ILE A 95 -2.32 19.76 -3.31
C ILE A 95 -3.46 18.79 -3.61
N GLY A 96 -3.15 17.54 -3.96
CA GLY A 96 -4.17 16.51 -4.20
C GLY A 96 -4.99 16.17 -2.94
N LEU A 97 -4.31 16.05 -1.79
CA LEU A 97 -4.97 15.78 -0.50
C LEU A 97 -5.90 16.92 -0.09
N VAL A 98 -5.40 18.15 -0.07
CA VAL A 98 -6.19 19.35 0.29
C VAL A 98 -7.36 19.52 -0.68
N GLY A 99 -7.12 19.33 -1.98
CA GLY A 99 -8.18 19.34 -2.98
C GLY A 99 -9.26 18.28 -2.69
N SER A 100 -8.86 17.04 -2.43
CA SER A 100 -9.81 15.96 -2.10
C SER A 100 -10.64 16.29 -0.85
N VAL A 101 -10.01 16.81 0.22
CA VAL A 101 -10.71 17.19 1.45
C VAL A 101 -11.68 18.36 1.19
N ALA A 102 -11.25 19.39 0.48
CA ALA A 102 -12.08 20.54 0.15
C ALA A 102 -13.29 20.15 -0.71
N PHE A 103 -13.10 19.34 -1.75
CA PHE A 103 -14.20 18.85 -2.57
C PHE A 103 -15.13 17.88 -1.81
N ASN A 104 -14.59 17.06 -0.88
CA ASN A 104 -15.43 16.23 -0.01
C ASN A 104 -16.31 17.10 0.89
N ALA A 105 -15.75 18.14 1.51
CA ALA A 105 -16.54 19.08 2.30
C ALA A 105 -17.63 19.75 1.45
N LEU A 106 -17.31 20.19 0.24
CA LEU A 106 -18.26 20.81 -0.67
C LEU A 106 -19.37 19.83 -1.11
N PHE A 107 -19.01 18.67 -1.66
CA PHE A 107 -20.00 17.77 -2.28
C PHE A 107 -20.77 16.95 -1.26
N VAL A 108 -20.16 16.52 -0.17
CA VAL A 108 -20.82 15.69 0.83
C VAL A 108 -21.53 16.55 1.88
N LEU A 109 -20.83 17.57 2.45
CA LEU A 109 -21.41 18.36 3.54
C LEU A 109 -22.30 19.50 3.04
N ALA A 110 -21.86 20.28 2.01
CA ALA A 110 -22.63 21.43 1.54
C ALA A 110 -23.72 21.05 0.53
N LEU A 111 -23.43 20.14 -0.42
CA LEU A 111 -24.37 19.77 -1.49
C LEU A 111 -25.17 18.48 -1.18
N GLY A 112 -24.79 17.71 -0.16
CA GLY A 112 -25.51 16.50 0.24
C GLY A 112 -25.49 15.35 -0.76
N TRP A 113 -24.49 15.29 -1.68
CA TRP A 113 -24.41 14.26 -2.73
C TRP A 113 -23.99 12.88 -2.21
N GLY A 114 -23.75 12.72 -0.91
CA GLY A 114 -23.46 11.43 -0.29
C GLY A 114 -22.28 10.71 -0.91
N VAL A 115 -22.46 9.42 -1.21
CA VAL A 115 -21.42 8.53 -1.75
C VAL A 115 -20.90 8.99 -3.12
N MET A 116 -21.80 9.46 -4.01
CA MET A 116 -21.42 10.01 -5.32
C MET A 116 -20.51 11.24 -5.18
N GLY A 117 -20.86 12.14 -4.25
CA GLY A 117 -20.06 13.34 -3.95
C GLY A 117 -18.65 12.98 -3.46
N SER A 118 -18.54 11.97 -2.60
CA SER A 118 -17.25 11.48 -2.10
C SER A 118 -16.38 10.87 -3.21
N ALA A 119 -16.98 10.09 -4.13
CA ALA A 119 -16.25 9.55 -5.27
C ALA A 119 -15.71 10.65 -6.20
N LEU A 120 -16.56 11.64 -6.54
CA LEU A 120 -16.17 12.78 -7.37
C LEU A 120 -15.08 13.64 -6.70
N ALA A 121 -15.19 13.89 -5.40
CA ALA A 121 -14.20 14.63 -4.63
C ALA A 121 -12.82 13.94 -4.67
N THR A 122 -12.80 12.62 -4.58
CA THR A 122 -11.59 11.82 -4.68
C THR A 122 -10.94 11.95 -6.06
N VAL A 123 -11.73 11.83 -7.13
CA VAL A 123 -11.26 11.98 -8.51
C VAL A 123 -10.72 13.38 -8.78
N LEU A 124 -11.39 14.42 -8.27
CA LEU A 124 -10.93 15.80 -8.39
C LEU A 124 -9.63 16.04 -7.59
N GLY A 125 -9.47 15.42 -6.44
CA GLY A 125 -8.20 15.43 -5.71
C GLY A 125 -7.07 14.80 -6.52
N TRP A 126 -7.33 13.67 -7.20
CA TRP A 126 -6.36 13.06 -8.13
C TRP A 126 -6.07 13.98 -9.33
N ALA A 127 -7.08 14.68 -9.84
CA ALA A 127 -6.91 15.67 -10.91
C ALA A 127 -5.99 16.81 -10.48
N CYS A 128 -6.17 17.37 -9.30
CA CYS A 128 -5.31 18.42 -8.75
C CYS A 128 -3.84 17.95 -8.64
N SER A 129 -3.61 16.74 -8.09
CA SER A 129 -2.27 16.16 -8.01
C SER A 129 -1.68 15.91 -9.39
N CYS A 130 -2.46 15.34 -10.32
CA CYS A 130 -2.04 15.07 -11.70
C CYS A 130 -1.63 16.35 -12.44
N LEU A 131 -2.45 17.40 -12.35
CA LEU A 131 -2.15 18.70 -12.96
C LEU A 131 -0.88 19.32 -12.39
N ALA A 132 -0.67 19.25 -11.07
CA ALA A 132 0.53 19.74 -10.42
C ALA A 132 1.79 18.99 -10.87
N VAL A 133 1.70 17.67 -11.05
CA VAL A 133 2.79 16.83 -11.56
C VAL A 133 3.08 17.12 -13.02
N LEU A 134 2.07 17.22 -13.87
CA LEU A 134 2.22 17.56 -15.30
C LEU A 134 2.80 18.95 -15.48
N GLN A 135 2.38 19.93 -14.67
CA GLN A 135 2.95 21.28 -14.69
C GLN A 135 4.47 21.25 -14.47
N TYR A 136 4.95 20.38 -13.57
CA TYR A 136 6.39 20.26 -13.30
C TYR A 136 7.17 19.79 -14.53
N PHE A 137 6.69 18.81 -15.28
CA PHE A 137 7.40 18.22 -16.43
C PHE A 137 7.16 18.92 -17.77
N CYS A 138 6.02 19.60 -17.94
CA CYS A 138 5.64 20.24 -19.19
C CYS A 138 6.01 21.72 -19.25
N LEU A 139 5.85 22.46 -18.14
CA LEU A 139 6.01 23.93 -18.16
C LEU A 139 7.38 24.42 -17.69
N ARG A 140 8.19 23.57 -17.02
CA ARG A 140 9.50 23.99 -16.55
C ARG A 140 10.60 23.67 -17.54
N SER A 141 11.54 24.63 -17.66
CA SER A 141 12.71 24.52 -18.54
C SER A 141 13.96 23.97 -17.82
N ASP A 142 14.00 24.08 -16.50
CA ASP A 142 15.15 23.78 -15.64
C ASP A 142 15.15 22.35 -15.03
N VAL A 143 14.31 21.46 -15.56
CA VAL A 143 14.22 20.08 -15.04
C VAL A 143 15.20 19.12 -15.74
N PRO A 144 15.79 18.17 -15.00
CA PRO A 144 16.71 17.17 -15.56
C PRO A 144 16.09 16.26 -16.62
N MET A 145 14.78 16.02 -16.55
CA MET A 145 14.01 15.21 -17.50
C MET A 145 12.75 15.96 -17.90
N ARG A 146 12.34 15.83 -19.16
CA ARG A 146 11.10 16.43 -19.68
C ARG A 146 10.20 15.37 -20.27
N LEU A 147 8.89 15.55 -20.10
CA LEU A 147 7.90 14.74 -20.79
C LEU A 147 7.78 15.23 -22.24
N ARG A 148 8.23 14.41 -23.19
CA ARG A 148 8.16 14.70 -24.61
C ARG A 148 7.25 13.69 -25.30
N LEU A 149 6.37 14.15 -26.20
CA LEU A 149 5.48 13.28 -26.97
C LEU A 149 6.20 12.15 -27.72
N PRO A 150 7.37 12.36 -28.37
CA PRO A 150 8.10 11.26 -28.99
C PRO A 150 8.59 10.19 -28.02
N ALA A 151 8.83 10.54 -26.76
CA ALA A 151 9.26 9.61 -25.71
C ALA A 151 8.11 8.71 -25.19
N MET A 152 6.87 9.04 -25.50
CA MET A 152 5.67 8.26 -25.14
C MET A 152 5.41 7.07 -26.07
N ARG A 153 6.20 6.89 -27.12
CA ARG A 153 6.08 5.71 -28.00
C ARG A 153 6.44 4.46 -27.22
N LEU A 154 5.50 3.52 -27.15
CA LEU A 154 5.69 2.23 -26.52
C LEU A 154 6.87 1.49 -27.17
N SER A 155 7.78 1.00 -26.34
CA SER A 155 8.93 0.21 -26.74
C SER A 155 8.92 -1.09 -25.98
N PHE A 156 8.72 -2.21 -26.66
CA PHE A 156 8.60 -3.53 -26.03
C PHE A 156 9.73 -3.85 -25.03
N SER A 157 10.96 -3.47 -25.38
CA SER A 157 12.12 -3.67 -24.49
C SER A 157 12.03 -2.84 -23.20
N MET A 158 11.64 -1.55 -23.32
CA MET A 158 11.48 -0.65 -22.18
C MET A 158 10.27 -1.03 -21.35
N ASP A 159 9.14 -1.33 -22.00
CA ASP A 159 7.88 -1.71 -21.37
C ASP A 159 8.05 -2.99 -20.55
N ARG A 160 8.72 -4.02 -21.10
CA ARG A 160 9.07 -5.24 -20.38
C ARG A 160 9.91 -4.95 -19.13
N THR A 161 10.85 -4.02 -19.24
CA THR A 161 11.69 -3.62 -18.11
C THR A 161 10.85 -2.92 -17.05
N ILE A 162 10.00 -1.95 -17.42
CA ILE A 162 9.11 -1.22 -16.51
C ILE A 162 8.17 -2.20 -15.79
N LEU A 163 7.55 -3.12 -16.51
CA LEU A 163 6.66 -4.14 -15.94
C LEU A 163 7.41 -5.07 -14.97
N ALA A 164 8.64 -5.49 -15.32
CA ALA A 164 9.47 -6.31 -14.43
C ALA A 164 9.81 -5.59 -13.11
N PHE A 165 10.06 -4.28 -13.16
CA PHE A 165 10.28 -3.46 -11.96
C PHE A 165 8.99 -3.15 -11.19
N GLY A 166 7.84 -3.15 -11.85
CA GLY A 166 6.53 -3.00 -11.22
C GLY A 166 6.01 -4.29 -10.56
N LEU A 167 6.46 -5.45 -11.03
CA LEU A 167 5.99 -6.76 -10.56
C LEU A 167 6.11 -6.95 -9.03
N PRO A 168 7.19 -6.55 -8.34
CA PRO A 168 7.26 -6.63 -6.88
C PRO A 168 6.10 -5.90 -6.19
N SER A 169 5.83 -4.66 -6.60
CA SER A 169 4.75 -3.86 -6.02
C SER A 169 3.37 -4.49 -6.29
N PHE A 170 3.16 -5.03 -7.48
CA PHE A 170 1.95 -5.77 -7.80
C PHE A 170 1.80 -7.02 -6.92
N CYS A 171 2.86 -7.81 -6.76
CA CYS A 171 2.86 -9.01 -5.90
C CYS A 171 2.57 -8.66 -4.43
N VAL A 172 3.10 -7.53 -3.93
CA VAL A 172 2.78 -7.03 -2.57
C VAL A 172 1.28 -6.79 -2.45
N GLN A 173 0.68 -6.06 -3.37
CA GLN A 173 -0.74 -5.69 -3.32
C GLN A 173 -1.66 -6.90 -3.52
N ALA A 174 -1.34 -7.78 -4.46
CA ALA A 174 -2.06 -9.02 -4.67
C ALA A 174 -1.96 -9.95 -3.45
N GLY A 175 -0.77 -10.08 -2.88
CA GLY A 175 -0.56 -10.84 -1.65
C GLY A 175 -1.37 -10.29 -0.47
N MET A 176 -1.41 -8.97 -0.28
CA MET A 176 -2.24 -8.34 0.74
C MET A 176 -3.73 -8.62 0.53
N ALA A 177 -4.22 -8.58 -0.70
CA ALA A 177 -5.61 -8.88 -1.00
C ALA A 177 -5.97 -10.33 -0.66
N ILE A 178 -5.10 -11.29 -1.02
CA ILE A 178 -5.27 -12.71 -0.69
C ILE A 178 -5.27 -12.91 0.83
N VAL A 179 -4.30 -12.32 1.53
CA VAL A 179 -4.20 -12.42 2.99
C VAL A 179 -5.44 -11.84 3.65
N ASN A 180 -5.93 -10.67 3.24
CA ASN A 180 -7.14 -10.07 3.79
C ASN A 180 -8.38 -10.95 3.58
N PHE A 181 -8.51 -11.57 2.40
CA PHE A 181 -9.60 -12.51 2.13
C PHE A 181 -9.53 -13.73 3.06
N VAL A 182 -8.33 -14.33 3.19
CA VAL A 182 -8.14 -15.51 4.06
C VAL A 182 -8.37 -15.16 5.54
N ILE A 183 -7.85 -14.02 6.02
CA ILE A 183 -8.07 -13.57 7.40
C ILE A 183 -9.56 -13.40 7.67
N ASN A 184 -10.29 -12.67 6.83
CA ASN A 184 -11.72 -12.46 7.02
C ASN A 184 -12.50 -13.78 7.03
N PHE A 185 -12.19 -14.69 6.11
CA PHE A 185 -12.81 -16.01 6.06
C PHE A 185 -12.57 -16.81 7.35
N GLN A 186 -11.35 -16.82 7.84
CA GLN A 186 -11.00 -17.55 9.07
C GLN A 186 -11.59 -16.88 10.32
N LEU A 187 -11.64 -15.55 10.37
CA LEU A 187 -12.27 -14.82 11.48
C LEU A 187 -13.76 -15.09 11.60
N VAL A 188 -14.48 -15.12 10.49
CA VAL A 188 -15.91 -15.49 10.47
C VAL A 188 -16.07 -16.92 10.98
N LYS A 189 -15.27 -17.85 10.49
CA LYS A 189 -15.32 -19.26 10.87
C LYS A 189 -15.05 -19.49 12.36
N TYR A 190 -13.95 -18.95 12.88
CA TYR A 190 -13.54 -19.17 14.28
C TYR A 190 -14.24 -18.22 15.25
N GLY A 191 -14.61 -17.00 14.82
CA GLY A 191 -15.40 -16.06 15.61
C GLY A 191 -16.78 -16.62 15.97
N ALA A 192 -17.44 -17.29 15.03
CA ALA A 192 -18.72 -17.95 15.29
C ALA A 192 -18.65 -19.07 16.32
N LEU A 193 -17.46 -19.61 16.61
CA LEU A 193 -17.24 -20.67 17.61
C LEU A 193 -16.88 -20.11 19.01
N THR A 194 -16.80 -18.80 19.16
CA THR A 194 -16.44 -18.13 20.41
C THR A 194 -17.59 -17.24 20.91
N PRO A 195 -17.64 -16.90 22.21
CA PRO A 195 -18.63 -15.98 22.76
C PRO A 195 -18.57 -14.57 22.17
N ILE A 196 -17.44 -14.21 21.54
CA ILE A 196 -17.21 -12.90 20.89
C ILE A 196 -18.11 -12.74 19.65
N GLY A 197 -18.29 -13.83 18.88
CA GLY A 197 -19.06 -13.79 17.65
C GLY A 197 -18.25 -13.34 16.43
N ALA A 198 -18.82 -13.58 15.22
CA ALA A 198 -18.14 -13.27 13.96
C ALA A 198 -18.06 -11.76 13.69
N ASP A 199 -19.10 -11.01 14.01
CA ASP A 199 -19.19 -9.58 13.74
C ASP A 199 -18.21 -8.78 14.59
N ASP A 200 -18.11 -9.11 15.89
CA ASP A 200 -17.16 -8.48 16.81
C ASP A 200 -15.70 -8.86 16.49
N ALA A 201 -15.45 -10.10 16.04
CA ALA A 201 -14.14 -10.50 15.56
C ALA A 201 -13.72 -9.71 14.30
N LEU A 202 -14.66 -9.46 13.37
CA LEU A 202 -14.42 -8.60 12.20
C LEU A 202 -14.24 -7.12 12.59
N ALA A 203 -14.96 -6.62 13.60
CA ALA A 203 -14.75 -5.28 14.10
C ALA A 203 -13.33 -5.13 14.71
N ALA A 204 -12.90 -6.08 15.52
CA ALA A 204 -11.56 -6.09 16.10
C ALA A 204 -10.45 -6.08 15.05
N ILE A 205 -10.53 -6.95 14.01
CA ILE A 205 -9.52 -6.94 12.94
C ILE A 205 -9.54 -5.65 12.14
N GLY A 206 -10.70 -5.01 11.97
CA GLY A 206 -10.81 -3.70 11.35
C GLY A 206 -9.98 -2.63 12.07
N VAL A 207 -10.00 -2.63 13.39
CA VAL A 207 -9.16 -1.76 14.23
C VAL A 207 -7.69 -2.11 14.06
N VAL A 208 -7.33 -3.39 14.19
CA VAL A 208 -5.95 -3.88 14.02
C VAL A 208 -5.37 -3.48 12.67
N GLN A 209 -6.12 -3.65 11.57
CA GLN A 209 -5.68 -3.26 10.22
C GLN A 209 -5.45 -1.76 10.09
N ARG A 210 -6.30 -0.93 10.67
CA ARG A 210 -6.13 0.54 10.65
C ARG A 210 -4.87 0.96 11.40
N ILE A 211 -4.62 0.38 12.58
CA ILE A 211 -3.40 0.61 13.35
C ILE A 211 -2.18 0.17 12.52
N GLY A 212 -2.26 -0.98 11.86
CA GLY A 212 -1.22 -1.48 10.96
C GLY A 212 -0.88 -0.50 9.85
N GLN A 213 -1.89 0.07 9.20
CA GLN A 213 -1.69 1.09 8.18
C GLN A 213 -0.97 2.32 8.74
N PHE A 214 -1.41 2.87 9.87
CA PHE A 214 -0.76 4.02 10.50
C PHE A 214 0.68 3.71 10.92
N SER A 215 0.96 2.51 11.42
CA SER A 215 2.30 2.10 11.86
C SER A 215 3.26 1.89 10.69
N VAL A 216 2.78 1.36 9.56
CA VAL A 216 3.62 1.00 8.40
C VAL A 216 3.79 2.18 7.42
N MET A 217 2.86 3.13 7.33
CA MET A 217 2.96 4.28 6.42
C MET A 217 4.26 5.10 6.55
N PRO A 218 4.74 5.46 7.76
CA PRO A 218 6.02 6.16 7.90
C PRO A 218 7.20 5.35 7.37
N LEU A 219 7.18 4.01 7.54
CA LEU A 219 8.23 3.11 7.08
C LEU A 219 8.27 3.05 5.55
N ILE A 220 7.10 2.98 4.92
CA ILE A 220 6.96 3.06 3.46
C ILE A 220 7.46 4.42 2.96
N GLY A 221 7.16 5.51 3.67
CA GLY A 221 7.64 6.85 3.35
C GLY A 221 9.17 6.93 3.31
N ILE A 222 9.85 6.36 4.31
CA ILE A 222 11.32 6.25 4.34
C ILE A 222 11.82 5.42 3.16
N ALA A 223 11.24 4.25 2.92
CA ALA A 223 11.65 3.36 1.84
C ALA A 223 11.53 4.03 0.46
N ILE A 224 10.42 4.74 0.20
CA ILE A 224 10.22 5.50 -1.05
C ILE A 224 11.22 6.65 -1.17
N ALA A 225 11.55 7.34 -0.07
CA ALA A 225 12.55 8.41 -0.09
C ALA A 225 13.97 7.88 -0.37
N LEU A 226 14.29 6.67 0.07
CA LEU A 226 15.58 6.02 -0.16
C LEU A 226 15.75 5.51 -1.61
N GLN A 227 14.67 5.13 -2.28
CA GLN A 227 14.73 4.55 -3.63
C GLN A 227 15.55 5.38 -4.63
N PRO A 228 15.28 6.68 -4.83
CA PRO A 228 16.05 7.49 -5.77
C PRO A 228 17.50 7.66 -5.35
N LEU A 229 17.78 7.78 -4.03
CA LEU A 229 19.15 7.90 -3.51
C LEU A 229 19.96 6.62 -3.76
N LEU A 230 19.37 5.47 -3.46
CA LEU A 230 20.00 4.18 -3.68
C LEU A 230 20.21 3.91 -5.18
N GLY A 231 19.16 4.11 -5.99
CA GLY A 231 19.21 3.87 -7.42
C GLY A 231 20.20 4.78 -8.16
N PHE A 232 20.26 6.07 -7.79
CA PHE A 232 21.21 7.02 -8.37
C PHE A 232 22.67 6.65 -8.04
N ASN A 233 22.97 6.46 -6.75
CA ASN A 233 24.34 6.11 -6.32
C ASN A 233 24.78 4.73 -6.82
N TYR A 234 23.84 3.77 -6.95
CA TYR A 234 24.13 2.46 -7.52
C TYR A 234 24.46 2.57 -9.02
N GLY A 235 23.68 3.35 -9.79
CA GLY A 235 23.98 3.63 -11.21
C GLY A 235 25.28 4.39 -11.42
N ALA A 236 25.69 5.24 -10.47
CA ALA A 236 26.97 5.96 -10.47
C ALA A 236 28.13 5.11 -9.91
N HIS A 237 27.94 3.81 -9.65
CA HIS A 237 28.93 2.88 -9.09
C HIS A 237 29.53 3.31 -7.74
N ASN A 238 28.84 4.16 -6.96
CA ASN A 238 29.31 4.66 -5.67
C ASN A 238 28.87 3.76 -4.50
N VAL A 239 29.48 2.57 -4.39
CA VAL A 239 29.12 1.54 -3.41
C VAL A 239 29.17 2.04 -1.97
N ASN A 240 30.13 2.90 -1.62
CA ASN A 240 30.25 3.45 -0.26
C ASN A 240 29.03 4.31 0.12
N ARG A 241 28.54 5.13 -0.81
CA ARG A 241 27.34 5.92 -0.57
C ARG A 241 26.09 5.06 -0.52
N VAL A 242 25.96 4.06 -1.39
CA VAL A 242 24.86 3.08 -1.35
C VAL A 242 24.80 2.43 0.03
N ARG A 243 25.93 1.89 0.52
CA ARG A 243 26.01 1.24 1.83
C ARG A 243 25.63 2.17 2.98
N LYS A 244 26.16 3.39 3.00
CA LYS A 244 25.83 4.39 4.03
C LYS A 244 24.35 4.74 4.01
N THR A 245 23.80 5.03 2.83
CA THR A 245 22.38 5.36 2.64
C THR A 245 21.47 4.23 3.13
N LEU A 246 21.83 2.97 2.80
CA LEU A 246 21.08 1.80 3.24
C LEU A 246 21.06 1.69 4.77
N TRP A 247 22.23 1.78 5.43
CA TRP A 247 22.32 1.65 6.88
C TRP A 247 21.61 2.79 7.63
N TYR A 248 21.72 4.04 7.14
CA TYR A 248 20.94 5.15 7.71
C TYR A 248 19.44 4.94 7.53
N GLY A 249 19.02 4.42 6.37
CA GLY A 249 17.62 4.10 6.11
C GLY A 249 17.09 2.99 7.01
N ILE A 250 17.85 1.91 7.18
CA ILE A 250 17.51 0.82 8.12
C ILE A 250 17.43 1.38 9.55
N GLY A 251 18.42 2.15 9.99
CA GLY A 251 18.42 2.73 11.33
C GLY A 251 17.20 3.63 11.58
N ALA A 252 16.88 4.53 10.65
CA ALA A 252 15.72 5.42 10.76
C ALA A 252 14.39 4.62 10.77
N ALA A 253 14.24 3.65 9.85
CA ALA A 253 13.03 2.85 9.78
C ALA A 253 12.86 1.97 11.03
N SER A 254 13.93 1.33 11.51
CA SER A 254 13.89 0.52 12.73
C SER A 254 13.59 1.35 13.97
N SER A 255 14.15 2.57 14.08
CA SER A 255 13.84 3.47 15.21
C SER A 255 12.35 3.84 15.23
N ILE A 256 11.76 4.16 14.06
CA ILE A 256 10.33 4.45 13.97
C ILE A 256 9.49 3.20 14.24
N SER A 257 9.91 2.04 13.74
CA SER A 257 9.23 0.76 14.01
C SER A 257 9.18 0.44 15.51
N VAL A 258 10.30 0.61 16.21
CA VAL A 258 10.37 0.41 17.67
C VAL A 258 9.50 1.43 18.41
N LEU A 259 9.53 2.70 17.99
CA LEU A 259 8.67 3.73 18.59
C LEU A 259 7.18 3.38 18.41
N MET A 260 6.76 3.00 17.20
CA MET A 260 5.38 2.59 16.92
C MET A 260 5.00 1.33 17.70
N PHE A 261 5.90 0.35 17.83
CA PHE A 261 5.69 -0.82 18.66
C PHE A 261 5.41 -0.44 20.12
N ILE A 262 6.23 0.43 20.72
CA ILE A 262 6.04 0.88 22.09
C ILE A 262 4.69 1.59 22.25
N ILE A 263 4.33 2.47 21.31
CA ILE A 263 3.05 3.18 21.34
C ILE A 263 1.88 2.19 21.28
N VAL A 264 1.92 1.27 20.34
CA VAL A 264 0.84 0.30 20.13
C VAL A 264 0.71 -0.65 21.31
N GLU A 265 1.82 -1.10 21.90
CA GLU A 265 1.82 -2.02 23.05
C GLU A 265 1.30 -1.35 24.33
N VAL A 266 1.76 -0.13 24.62
CA VAL A 266 1.38 0.62 25.82
C VAL A 266 -0.07 1.12 25.73
N PHE A 267 -0.48 1.62 24.56
CA PHE A 267 -1.77 2.25 24.37
C PHE A 267 -2.82 1.34 23.70
N ALA A 268 -2.64 0.00 23.69
CA ALA A 268 -3.57 -0.92 23.05
C ALA A 268 -5.02 -0.75 23.53
N VAL A 269 -5.26 -0.65 24.83
CA VAL A 269 -6.59 -0.46 25.44
C VAL A 269 -7.18 0.93 25.10
N PRO A 270 -6.48 2.05 25.36
CA PRO A 270 -6.95 3.38 24.91
C PRO A 270 -7.27 3.46 23.42
N ILE A 271 -6.48 2.80 22.59
CA ILE A 271 -6.71 2.76 21.14
C ILE A 271 -8.02 2.03 20.83
N ALA A 272 -8.28 0.86 21.42
CA ALA A 272 -9.52 0.13 21.25
C ALA A 272 -10.75 1.01 21.58
N HIS A 273 -10.71 1.72 22.71
CA HIS A 273 -11.76 2.68 23.09
C HIS A 273 -11.89 3.83 22.10
N ALA A 274 -10.80 4.40 21.58
CA ALA A 274 -10.81 5.48 20.61
C ALA A 274 -11.48 5.09 19.28
N PHE A 275 -11.46 3.80 18.94
CA PHE A 275 -12.18 3.26 17.78
C PHE A 275 -13.65 2.90 18.06
N GLY A 276 -14.18 3.25 19.24
CA GLY A 276 -15.61 3.10 19.60
C GLY A 276 -15.97 1.73 20.13
N ILE A 277 -15.00 0.90 20.50
CA ILE A 277 -15.27 -0.38 21.19
C ILE A 277 -15.57 -0.08 22.64
N SER A 278 -16.78 -0.41 23.09
CA SER A 278 -17.30 -0.04 24.42
C SER A 278 -17.51 -1.24 25.35
N HIS A 279 -17.63 -2.46 24.81
CA HIS A 279 -17.83 -3.69 25.60
C HIS A 279 -16.50 -4.19 26.16
N ASP A 280 -16.40 -4.33 27.48
CA ASP A 280 -15.15 -4.70 28.16
C ASP A 280 -14.49 -5.97 27.59
N GLY A 281 -15.26 -7.03 27.34
CA GLY A 281 -14.74 -8.27 26.76
C GLY A 281 -14.19 -8.10 25.32
N LEU A 282 -14.80 -7.22 24.51
CA LEU A 282 -14.32 -6.92 23.15
C LEU A 282 -13.12 -5.99 23.19
N VAL A 283 -13.04 -5.07 24.15
CA VAL A 283 -11.89 -4.19 24.39
C VAL A 283 -10.66 -5.03 24.73
N ASP A 284 -10.80 -5.96 25.69
CA ASP A 284 -9.70 -6.83 26.10
C ASP A 284 -9.23 -7.72 24.97
N PHE A 285 -10.15 -8.32 24.22
CA PHE A 285 -9.84 -9.10 23.03
C PHE A 285 -9.13 -8.27 21.95
N THR A 286 -9.64 -7.07 21.65
CA THR A 286 -9.04 -6.19 20.66
C THR A 286 -7.64 -5.74 21.09
N ALA A 287 -7.45 -5.41 22.38
CA ALA A 287 -6.14 -5.03 22.91
C ALA A 287 -5.15 -6.20 22.84
N PHE A 288 -5.60 -7.42 23.14
CA PHE A 288 -4.81 -8.64 22.96
C PHE A 288 -4.43 -8.82 21.47
N ALA A 289 -5.42 -8.73 20.58
CA ALA A 289 -5.19 -8.86 19.13
C ALA A 289 -4.17 -7.83 18.61
N ILE A 290 -4.25 -6.57 19.06
CA ILE A 290 -3.29 -5.51 18.74
C ILE A 290 -1.89 -5.90 19.20
N ARG A 291 -1.71 -6.26 20.46
CA ARG A 291 -0.40 -6.60 21.04
C ARG A 291 0.24 -7.77 20.31
N VAL A 292 -0.50 -8.86 20.13
CA VAL A 292 0.02 -10.05 19.45
C VAL A 292 0.37 -9.76 17.99
N GLN A 293 -0.51 -9.11 17.24
CA GLN A 293 -0.31 -8.83 15.81
C GLN A 293 0.94 -7.99 15.54
N PHE A 294 1.26 -7.04 16.42
CA PHE A 294 2.38 -6.11 16.21
C PHE A 294 3.68 -6.50 16.95
N LEU A 295 3.74 -7.69 17.53
CA LEU A 295 4.92 -8.18 18.27
C LEU A 295 6.22 -8.08 17.46
N MET A 296 6.16 -8.34 16.15
CA MET A 296 7.32 -8.28 15.24
C MET A 296 7.46 -6.92 14.52
N LEU A 297 6.65 -5.93 14.86
CA LEU A 297 6.74 -4.59 14.25
C LEU A 297 8.16 -3.98 14.29
N PRO A 298 9.00 -4.14 15.34
CA PRO A 298 10.37 -3.64 15.36
C PRO A 298 11.22 -4.09 14.16
N PHE A 299 10.97 -5.27 13.63
CA PHE A 299 11.73 -5.84 12.50
C PHE A 299 11.15 -5.48 11.13
N VAL A 300 9.89 -5.03 11.06
CA VAL A 300 9.20 -4.69 9.81
C VAL A 300 9.91 -3.54 9.08
N GLY A 301 10.46 -2.57 9.81
CA GLY A 301 11.24 -1.47 9.23
C GLY A 301 12.44 -1.97 8.43
N PHE A 302 13.21 -2.89 8.99
CA PHE A 302 14.33 -3.54 8.31
C PHE A 302 13.87 -4.28 7.04
N GLN A 303 12.80 -5.06 7.12
CA GLN A 303 12.27 -5.85 5.98
C GLN A 303 11.83 -4.94 4.82
N ILE A 304 11.08 -3.86 5.11
CA ILE A 304 10.59 -2.92 4.09
C ILE A 304 11.77 -2.25 3.38
N VAL A 305 12.75 -1.74 4.11
CA VAL A 305 13.91 -1.05 3.54
C VAL A 305 14.77 -2.03 2.73
N SER A 306 14.98 -3.26 3.20
CA SER A 306 15.75 -4.29 2.50
C SER A 306 15.08 -4.71 1.20
N SER A 307 13.76 -4.92 1.19
CA SER A 307 13.01 -5.23 -0.03
C SER A 307 13.10 -4.09 -1.05
N ASN A 308 12.94 -2.85 -0.61
CA ASN A 308 13.09 -1.67 -1.46
C ASN A 308 14.52 -1.47 -1.99
N TYR A 309 15.55 -1.83 -1.24
CA TYR A 309 16.93 -1.81 -1.72
C TYR A 309 17.12 -2.70 -2.96
N PHE A 310 16.63 -3.95 -2.95
CA PHE A 310 16.70 -4.83 -4.11
C PHE A 310 15.93 -4.27 -5.32
N GLN A 311 14.80 -3.64 -5.08
CA GLN A 311 14.03 -2.98 -6.13
C GLN A 311 14.80 -1.78 -6.72
N ALA A 312 15.38 -0.92 -5.87
CA ALA A 312 16.12 0.26 -6.28
C ALA A 312 17.44 -0.08 -7.03
N THR A 313 18.08 -1.21 -6.71
CA THR A 313 19.33 -1.67 -7.31
C THR A 313 19.16 -2.53 -8.57
N GLY A 314 17.93 -2.67 -9.06
CA GLY A 314 17.67 -3.39 -10.31
C GLY A 314 17.58 -4.90 -10.16
N GLN A 315 17.26 -5.40 -8.97
CA GLN A 315 17.10 -6.82 -8.67
C GLN A 315 15.64 -7.14 -8.25
N PRO A 316 14.62 -6.86 -9.10
CA PRO A 316 13.21 -6.99 -8.75
C PRO A 316 12.82 -8.41 -8.34
N ALA A 317 13.43 -9.43 -8.96
CA ALA A 317 13.13 -10.83 -8.63
C ALA A 317 13.41 -11.17 -7.15
N LYS A 318 14.47 -10.62 -6.56
CA LYS A 318 14.78 -10.82 -5.13
C LYS A 318 13.74 -10.13 -4.24
N SER A 319 13.30 -8.93 -4.61
CA SER A 319 12.23 -8.21 -3.89
C SER A 319 10.90 -8.98 -3.94
N VAL A 320 10.53 -9.51 -5.11
CA VAL A 320 9.33 -10.39 -5.27
C VAL A 320 9.45 -11.61 -4.37
N PHE A 321 10.59 -12.31 -4.41
CA PHE A 321 10.80 -13.51 -3.62
C PHE A 321 10.63 -13.23 -2.11
N LEU A 322 11.30 -12.22 -1.57
CA LEU A 322 11.18 -11.85 -0.16
C LEU A 322 9.72 -11.54 0.24
N THR A 323 9.01 -10.80 -0.60
CA THR A 323 7.63 -10.40 -0.31
C THR A 323 6.66 -11.58 -0.39
N LEU A 324 6.76 -12.41 -1.43
CA LEU A 324 5.87 -13.56 -1.60
C LEU A 324 6.14 -14.64 -0.56
N THR A 325 7.40 -14.85 -0.17
CA THR A 325 7.77 -15.80 0.88
C THR A 325 7.08 -15.40 2.20
N ARG A 326 7.13 -14.15 2.58
CA ARG A 326 6.46 -13.67 3.79
C ARG A 326 4.94 -13.80 3.71
N GLN A 327 4.32 -13.27 2.66
CA GLN A 327 2.87 -13.11 2.59
C GLN A 327 2.14 -14.39 2.18
N ILE A 328 2.64 -15.09 1.18
CA ILE A 328 1.96 -16.26 0.61
C ILE A 328 2.52 -17.54 1.19
N LEU A 329 3.86 -17.70 1.22
CA LEU A 329 4.45 -18.96 1.63
C LEU A 329 4.37 -19.20 3.14
N PHE A 330 4.51 -18.15 3.96
CA PHE A 330 4.45 -18.29 5.42
C PHE A 330 3.08 -17.89 5.98
N LEU A 331 2.59 -16.67 5.70
CA LEU A 331 1.42 -16.15 6.39
C LEU A 331 0.13 -16.92 6.01
N VAL A 332 -0.11 -17.20 4.74
CA VAL A 332 -1.34 -17.90 4.34
C VAL A 332 -1.43 -19.30 4.96
N PRO A 333 -0.41 -20.18 4.88
CA PRO A 333 -0.46 -21.49 5.56
C PRO A 333 -0.60 -21.36 7.08
N LEU A 334 0.07 -20.40 7.72
CA LEU A 334 -0.03 -20.17 9.15
C LEU A 334 -1.43 -19.74 9.60
N LEU A 335 -2.17 -18.98 8.77
CA LEU A 335 -3.57 -18.63 9.06
C LEU A 335 -4.50 -19.85 9.10
N TYR A 336 -4.16 -20.95 8.42
CA TYR A 336 -4.88 -22.22 8.53
C TYR A 336 -4.33 -23.12 9.64
N LEU A 337 -3.02 -23.12 9.83
CA LEU A 337 -2.34 -24.03 10.76
C LEU A 337 -2.48 -23.58 12.22
N MET A 338 -2.28 -22.26 12.50
CA MET A 338 -2.27 -21.73 13.88
C MET A 338 -3.58 -21.99 14.63
N PRO A 339 -4.79 -21.77 14.05
CA PRO A 339 -6.04 -22.04 14.75
C PRO A 339 -6.25 -23.50 15.16
N VAL A 340 -5.55 -24.43 14.51
CA VAL A 340 -5.63 -25.86 14.81
C VAL A 340 -4.54 -26.28 15.80
N VAL A 341 -3.31 -25.85 15.58
CA VAL A 341 -2.13 -26.32 16.35
C VAL A 341 -2.01 -25.60 17.68
N LEU A 342 -2.19 -24.29 17.73
CA LEU A 342 -1.95 -23.50 18.95
C LEU A 342 -2.88 -23.89 20.10
N PRO A 343 -4.20 -24.11 19.91
CA PRO A 343 -5.08 -24.57 20.99
C PRO A 343 -4.76 -25.98 21.50
N GLN A 344 -4.15 -26.84 20.66
CA GLN A 344 -3.71 -28.17 21.08
C GLN A 344 -2.46 -28.14 21.97
N LEU A 345 -1.54 -27.21 21.69
CA LEU A 345 -0.31 -27.02 22.47
C LEU A 345 -0.55 -26.17 23.72
N PHE A 346 -1.44 -25.20 23.61
CA PHE A 346 -1.76 -24.24 24.67
C PHE A 346 -3.28 -24.07 24.77
N PRO A 347 -3.95 -24.90 25.59
CA PRO A 347 -5.43 -24.93 25.72
C PRO A 347 -6.06 -23.61 26.20
N GLN A 348 -5.25 -22.68 26.69
CA GLN A 348 -5.70 -21.34 27.10
C GLN A 348 -6.06 -20.41 25.94
N PHE A 349 -5.60 -20.70 24.73
CA PHE A 349 -5.91 -19.92 23.53
C PHE A 349 -6.99 -20.58 22.72
N THR A 350 -7.94 -19.77 22.24
CA THR A 350 -8.96 -20.21 21.29
C THR A 350 -8.40 -20.24 19.87
N GLY A 351 -9.11 -20.89 18.93
CA GLY A 351 -8.74 -20.83 17.51
C GLY A 351 -8.78 -19.41 16.95
N LEU A 352 -9.63 -18.54 17.52
CA LEU A 352 -9.71 -17.12 17.19
C LEU A 352 -8.45 -16.35 17.65
N ASP A 353 -7.99 -16.57 18.88
CA ASP A 353 -6.75 -15.96 19.40
C ASP A 353 -5.54 -16.38 18.58
N ALA A 354 -5.51 -17.64 18.18
CA ALA A 354 -4.42 -18.24 17.42
C ALA A 354 -4.22 -17.61 16.03
N LEU A 355 -5.27 -17.03 15.42
CA LEU A 355 -5.17 -16.33 14.14
C LEU A 355 -4.23 -15.13 14.20
N TYR A 356 -4.22 -14.40 15.31
CA TYR A 356 -3.38 -13.22 15.48
C TYR A 356 -1.90 -13.56 15.65
N PHE A 357 -1.55 -14.77 16.06
CA PHE A 357 -0.16 -15.25 16.12
C PHE A 357 0.42 -15.59 14.73
N ALA A 358 -0.42 -15.79 13.72
CA ALA A 358 0.05 -16.16 12.40
C ALA A 358 0.98 -15.10 11.78
N ALA A 359 0.66 -13.80 11.95
CA ALA A 359 1.47 -12.73 11.38
C ALA A 359 2.85 -12.59 12.06
N PRO A 360 2.98 -12.50 13.41
CA PRO A 360 4.31 -12.43 14.02
C PRO A 360 5.16 -13.66 13.73
N VAL A 361 4.58 -14.86 13.65
CA VAL A 361 5.33 -16.07 13.29
C VAL A 361 5.80 -16.01 11.85
N ALA A 362 4.96 -15.55 10.91
CA ALA A 362 5.36 -15.35 9.50
C ALA A 362 6.47 -14.30 9.37
N ASP A 363 6.36 -13.19 10.12
CA ASP A 363 7.36 -12.14 10.15
C ASP A 363 8.69 -12.63 10.71
N PHE A 364 8.66 -13.41 11.79
CA PHE A 364 9.85 -14.04 12.37
C PHE A 364 10.54 -14.99 11.39
N LEU A 365 9.78 -15.89 10.75
CA LEU A 365 10.32 -16.80 9.74
C LEU A 365 10.91 -16.05 8.54
N SER A 366 10.33 -14.94 8.16
CA SER A 366 10.80 -14.14 7.02
C SER A 366 12.10 -13.35 7.30
N ILE A 367 12.54 -13.23 8.55
CA ILE A 367 13.84 -12.62 8.89
C ILE A 367 15.00 -13.50 8.38
N PHE A 368 14.79 -14.80 8.29
CA PHE A 368 15.82 -15.77 7.86
C PHE A 368 15.86 -16.01 6.35
N THR A 369 14.97 -15.40 5.59
CA THR A 369 14.91 -15.51 4.12
C THR A 369 15.45 -14.26 3.43
#